data_b3fed4c3fba04820cac79176b889445a
#
_entry.id   b3fed4c3fba04820cac79176b889445a
#
_cell.length_a   1.000
_cell.length_b   1.000
_cell.length_c   1.000
_cell.angle_alpha   90.00
_cell.angle_beta   90.00
_cell.angle_gamma   90.00
#
_symmetry.space_group_name_H-M   'P 1'
#
loop_
_entity.id
_entity.type
_entity.pdbx_description
1 polymer ?
#
loop_
_entity_poly.entity_id
_entity_poly.type
_entity_poly.pdbx_seq_one_letter_code
_entity_poly.pdbx_strand_id
1 'polypeptide(L)'
;LLVVAAVVAVAALTAYAIGRVRRPPHPEITVGSVGDRPGVVMFTSTTCPTCKDAIARLEEVGAPFREVTSDLESQRFETWGVVAVPVTVVLDSESSIVATFSGVPPARPLRRALSSAGIPTQ
;
A
#
# COMPACT_ATOMS: atom_id res chain seq x y z
N LEU A 1 -24.90 -2.41 -39.20
CA LEU A 1 -24.27 -3.48 -38.39
C LEU A 1 -22.82 -3.13 -38.00
N LEU A 2 -21.97 -2.70 -38.92
CA LEU A 2 -20.57 -2.32 -38.63
C LEU A 2 -20.49 -1.09 -37.73
N VAL A 3 -21.36 -0.10 -37.90
CA VAL A 3 -21.38 1.13 -37.09
C VAL A 3 -21.78 0.82 -35.63
N VAL A 4 -22.78 -0.06 -35.45
CA VAL A 4 -23.23 -0.48 -34.11
C VAL A 4 -22.13 -1.25 -33.39
N ALA A 5 -21.45 -2.17 -34.08
CA ALA A 5 -20.32 -2.92 -33.49
C ALA A 5 -19.17 -2.00 -33.08
N ALA A 6 -18.85 -0.99 -33.90
CA ALA A 6 -17.82 -0.01 -33.60
C ALA A 6 -18.19 0.85 -32.37
N VAL A 7 -19.41 1.30 -32.25
CA VAL A 7 -19.90 2.08 -31.10
C VAL A 7 -19.86 1.26 -29.82
N VAL A 8 -20.25 0.00 -29.85
CA VAL A 8 -20.19 -0.90 -28.68
C VAL A 8 -18.75 -1.16 -28.26
N ALA A 9 -17.86 -1.38 -29.22
CA ALA A 9 -16.43 -1.59 -28.91
C ALA A 9 -15.78 -0.36 -28.26
N VAL A 10 -16.06 0.84 -28.77
CA VAL A 10 -15.57 2.10 -28.20
C VAL A 10 -16.13 2.33 -26.79
N ALA A 11 -17.42 2.08 -26.58
CA ALA A 11 -18.04 2.20 -25.27
C ALA A 11 -17.44 1.21 -24.26
N ALA A 12 -17.18 -0.02 -24.65
CA ALA A 12 -16.55 -1.04 -23.80
C ALA A 12 -15.10 -0.67 -23.44
N LEU A 13 -14.31 -0.19 -24.39
CA LEU A 13 -12.94 0.27 -24.17
C LEU A 13 -12.89 1.49 -23.25
N THR A 14 -13.80 2.44 -23.42
CA THR A 14 -13.90 3.63 -22.57
C THR A 14 -14.29 3.25 -21.14
N ALA A 15 -15.27 2.38 -20.96
CA ALA A 15 -15.67 1.88 -19.64
C ALA A 15 -14.53 1.12 -18.95
N TYR A 16 -13.78 0.31 -19.68
CA TYR A 16 -12.61 -0.40 -19.17
C TYR A 16 -11.49 0.55 -18.71
N ALA A 17 -11.16 1.54 -19.53
CA ALA A 17 -10.16 2.55 -19.21
C ALA A 17 -10.57 3.38 -17.99
N ILE A 18 -11.83 3.82 -17.90
CA ILE A 18 -12.36 4.54 -16.74
C ILE A 18 -12.33 3.66 -15.50
N GLY A 19 -12.66 2.39 -15.60
CA GLY A 19 -12.59 1.43 -14.49
C GLY A 19 -11.16 1.23 -13.96
N ARG A 20 -10.16 1.28 -14.82
CA ARG A 20 -8.75 1.22 -14.43
C ARG A 20 -8.26 2.48 -13.73
N VAL A 21 -8.74 3.63 -14.15
CA VAL A 21 -8.35 4.94 -13.58
C VAL A 21 -9.06 5.21 -12.25
N ARG A 22 -10.21 4.56 -12.02
CA ARG A 22 -11.06 4.81 -10.84
C ARG A 22 -10.74 4.01 -9.58
N ARG A 23 -9.60 3.32 -9.49
CA ARG A 23 -9.12 2.91 -8.16
C ARG A 23 -8.70 4.18 -7.44
N PRO A 24 -9.46 4.63 -6.43
CA PRO A 24 -9.04 5.82 -5.70
C PRO A 24 -7.66 5.51 -5.12
N PRO A 25 -6.64 6.29 -5.47
CA PRO A 25 -5.36 6.15 -4.78
C PRO A 25 -5.62 6.41 -3.30
N HIS A 26 -4.94 5.66 -2.45
CA HIS A 26 -4.94 6.00 -1.04
C HIS A 26 -4.52 7.47 -0.92
N PRO A 27 -5.21 8.28 -0.11
CA PRO A 27 -4.79 9.65 0.11
C PRO A 27 -3.31 9.71 0.45
N GLU A 28 -2.63 10.74 -0.01
CA GLU A 28 -1.19 10.87 0.18
C GLU A 28 -0.84 10.77 1.67
N ILE A 29 -0.01 9.79 2.00
CA ILE A 29 0.44 9.58 3.37
C ILE A 29 1.57 10.55 3.65
N THR A 30 1.34 11.44 4.60
CA THR A 30 2.36 12.37 5.05
C THR A 30 3.18 11.72 6.16
N VAL A 31 4.48 11.57 5.93
CA VAL A 31 5.38 11.01 6.95
C VAL A 31 5.53 12.00 8.08
N GLY A 32 4.96 11.67 9.22
CA GLY A 32 5.31 12.34 10.48
C GLY A 32 6.72 11.95 10.93
N SER A 33 7.28 12.68 11.87
CA SER A 33 8.60 12.42 12.45
C SER A 33 8.61 11.13 13.30
N VAL A 34 8.48 9.98 12.67
CA VAL A 34 8.62 8.70 13.37
C VAL A 34 9.97 8.11 13.02
N GLY A 35 10.80 7.94 14.02
CA GLY A 35 12.21 7.68 13.89
C GLY A 35 12.65 6.28 13.46
N ASP A 36 11.84 5.52 12.76
CA ASP A 36 12.20 4.15 12.31
C ASP A 36 12.78 4.19 10.90
N ARG A 37 14.08 4.10 10.79
CA ARG A 37 14.82 4.25 9.52
C ARG A 37 15.99 3.29 9.37
N PRO A 38 16.15 2.70 8.18
CA PRO A 38 15.13 2.43 7.16
C PRO A 38 14.14 1.40 7.70
N GLY A 39 12.90 1.40 7.22
CA GLY A 39 11.95 0.46 7.77
C GLY A 39 10.64 0.34 7.02
N VAL A 40 9.89 -0.65 7.42
CA VAL A 40 8.53 -0.89 6.95
C VAL A 40 7.57 -0.59 8.09
N VAL A 41 6.56 0.21 7.82
CA VAL A 41 5.48 0.47 8.76
C VAL A 41 4.19 -0.06 8.15
N MET A 42 3.49 -0.90 8.89
CA MET A 42 2.22 -1.46 8.48
C MET A 42 1.10 -0.96 9.37
N PHE A 43 0.11 -0.36 8.76
CA PHE A 43 -1.10 0.13 9.43
C PHE A 43 -2.19 -0.93 9.37
N THR A 44 -2.69 -1.34 10.51
CA THR A 44 -3.68 -2.42 10.66
C THR A 44 -4.81 -2.03 11.60
N SER A 45 -5.81 -2.90 11.71
CA SER A 45 -6.80 -2.88 12.79
C SER A 45 -7.07 -4.29 13.27
N THR A 46 -7.59 -4.44 14.49
CA THR A 46 -7.91 -5.74 15.09
C THR A 46 -9.07 -6.44 14.39
N THR A 47 -9.88 -5.70 13.64
CA THR A 47 -11.06 -6.21 12.93
C THR A 47 -10.83 -6.41 11.43
N CYS A 48 -9.60 -6.30 10.96
CA CYS A 48 -9.25 -6.40 9.55
C CYS A 48 -8.74 -7.79 9.19
N PRO A 49 -9.53 -8.62 8.50
CA PRO A 49 -9.07 -9.97 8.11
C PRO A 49 -7.95 -9.94 7.07
N THR A 50 -7.98 -8.97 6.14
CA THR A 50 -6.95 -8.80 5.10
C THR A 50 -5.59 -8.37 5.68
N CYS A 51 -5.58 -7.75 6.85
CA CYS A 51 -4.34 -7.37 7.53
C CYS A 51 -3.48 -8.58 7.89
N LYS A 52 -4.07 -9.70 8.22
CA LYS A 52 -3.34 -10.95 8.49
C LYS A 52 -2.60 -11.43 7.24
N ASP A 53 -3.22 -11.34 6.09
CA ASP A 53 -2.61 -11.74 4.82
C ASP A 53 -1.47 -10.79 4.45
N ALA A 54 -1.61 -9.51 4.71
CA ALA A 54 -0.56 -8.52 4.49
C ALA A 54 0.65 -8.77 5.41
N ILE A 55 0.43 -9.08 6.67
CA ILE A 55 1.48 -9.46 7.63
C ILE A 55 2.19 -10.72 7.16
N ALA A 56 1.44 -11.74 6.76
CA ALA A 56 2.00 -12.99 6.23
C ALA A 56 2.89 -12.74 5.01
N ARG A 57 2.53 -11.79 4.16
CA ARG A 57 3.35 -11.41 3.00
C ARG A 57 4.67 -10.78 3.43
N LEU A 58 4.69 -9.91 4.42
CA LEU A 58 5.91 -9.32 4.93
C LEU A 58 6.82 -10.38 5.57
N GLU A 59 6.25 -11.30 6.31
CA GLU A 59 6.99 -12.43 6.88
C GLU A 59 7.57 -13.35 5.80
N GLU A 60 6.80 -13.63 4.75
CA GLU A 60 7.23 -14.45 3.62
C GLU A 60 8.46 -13.87 2.91
N VAL A 61 8.51 -12.56 2.71
CA VAL A 61 9.66 -11.90 2.09
C VAL A 61 10.80 -11.62 3.07
N GLY A 62 10.59 -11.91 4.36
CA GLY A 62 11.61 -11.72 5.40
C GLY A 62 11.91 -10.27 5.74
N ALA A 63 10.92 -9.38 5.56
CA ALA A 63 11.07 -7.97 5.88
C ALA A 63 10.75 -7.70 7.36
N PRO A 64 11.65 -7.07 8.12
CA PRO A 64 11.29 -6.55 9.43
C PRO A 64 10.31 -5.40 9.26
N PHE A 65 9.28 -5.35 10.10
CA PHE A 65 8.27 -4.30 10.05
C PHE A 65 7.76 -3.93 11.43
N ARG A 66 7.25 -2.70 11.53
CA ARG A 66 6.54 -2.23 12.69
C ARG A 66 5.05 -2.16 12.39
N GLU A 67 4.23 -2.77 13.23
CA GLU A 67 2.79 -2.69 13.12
C GLU A 67 2.25 -1.52 13.93
N VAL A 68 1.42 -0.70 13.29
CA VAL A 68 0.67 0.38 13.92
C VAL A 68 -0.81 0.04 13.82
N THR A 69 -1.44 -0.22 14.96
CA THR A 69 -2.83 -0.65 15.03
C THR A 69 -3.73 0.53 15.39
N SER A 70 -4.82 0.72 14.65
CA SER A 70 -5.74 1.84 14.88
C SER A 70 -6.36 1.86 16.28
N ASP A 71 -6.55 0.70 16.87
CA ASP A 71 -7.13 0.55 18.21
C ASP A 71 -6.20 1.05 19.33
N LEU A 72 -4.89 1.04 19.08
CA LEU A 72 -3.88 1.45 20.08
C LEU A 72 -3.21 2.77 19.74
N GLU A 73 -3.13 3.11 18.48
CA GLU A 73 -2.35 4.27 17.99
C GLU A 73 -3.14 5.12 16.98
N SER A 74 -4.39 5.42 17.29
CA SER A 74 -5.28 6.22 16.42
C SER A 74 -4.68 7.58 16.02
N GLN A 75 -3.93 8.21 16.90
CA GLN A 75 -3.25 9.48 16.63
C GLN A 75 -2.24 9.38 15.48
N ARG A 76 -1.55 8.25 15.35
CA ARG A 76 -0.61 8.04 14.24
C ARG A 76 -1.32 7.93 12.90
N PHE A 77 -2.52 7.33 12.89
CA PHE A 77 -3.36 7.27 11.71
C PHE A 77 -3.74 8.68 11.23
N GLU A 78 -4.13 9.54 12.13
CA GLU A 78 -4.46 10.94 11.80
C GLU A 78 -3.23 11.70 11.32
N THR A 79 -2.11 11.59 12.03
CA THR A 79 -0.86 12.29 11.68
C THR A 79 -0.33 11.87 10.31
N TRP A 80 -0.44 10.60 9.97
CA TRP A 80 0.03 10.07 8.69
C TRP A 80 -1.02 10.12 7.58
N GLY A 81 -2.24 10.49 7.88
CA GLY A 81 -3.34 10.53 6.91
C GLY A 81 -3.83 9.16 6.47
N VAL A 82 -3.73 8.15 7.33
CA VAL A 82 -4.15 6.79 7.01
C VAL A 82 -5.65 6.65 7.28
N VAL A 83 -6.42 6.35 6.22
CA VAL A 83 -7.89 6.26 6.29
C VAL A 83 -8.42 4.86 6.00
N ALA A 84 -7.56 3.93 5.61
CA ALA A 84 -7.93 2.56 5.29
C ALA A 84 -6.82 1.59 5.72
N VAL A 85 -7.15 0.35 5.96
CA VAL A 85 -6.21 -0.72 6.32
C VAL A 85 -6.46 -1.96 5.45
N PRO A 86 -5.44 -2.81 5.21
CA PRO A 86 -4.05 -2.61 5.58
C PRO A 86 -3.35 -1.61 4.64
N VAL A 87 -2.40 -0.87 5.17
CA VAL A 87 -1.49 -0.03 4.37
C VAL A 87 -0.06 -0.33 4.81
N THR A 88 0.81 -0.60 3.85
CA THR A 88 2.24 -0.84 4.08
C THR A 88 3.04 0.31 3.49
N VAL A 89 3.87 0.94 4.29
CA VAL A 89 4.73 2.05 3.89
C VAL A 89 6.19 1.62 4.02
N VAL A 90 6.95 1.77 2.96
CA VAL A 90 8.39 1.47 2.94
C VAL A 90 9.17 2.78 2.99
N LEU A 91 10.01 2.92 4.00
CA LEU A 91 10.83 4.11 4.24
C LEU A 91 12.31 3.81 4.04
N ASP A 92 13.03 4.73 3.42
CA ASP A 92 14.49 4.67 3.30
C ASP A 92 15.20 5.23 4.54
N SER A 93 16.54 5.29 4.49
CA SER A 93 17.37 5.81 5.58
C SER A 93 17.14 7.29 5.91
N GLU A 94 16.53 8.05 5.00
CA GLU A 94 16.19 9.46 5.18
C GLU A 94 14.75 9.68 5.62
N SER A 95 14.02 8.59 5.91
CA SER A 95 12.58 8.59 6.20
C SER A 95 11.71 9.05 5.03
N SER A 96 12.22 8.97 3.83
CA SER A 96 11.43 9.23 2.62
C SER A 96 10.63 7.99 2.26
N ILE A 97 9.39 8.19 1.80
CA ILE A 97 8.53 7.10 1.35
C ILE A 97 9.03 6.61 -0.01
N VAL A 98 9.47 5.36 -0.04
CA VAL A 98 9.88 4.67 -1.28
C VAL A 98 8.67 4.06 -1.99
N ALA A 99 7.75 3.49 -1.22
CA ALA A 99 6.53 2.88 -1.74
C ALA A 99 5.45 2.82 -0.69
N THR A 100 4.20 2.83 -1.15
CA THR A 100 3.00 2.64 -0.34
C THR A 100 2.13 1.57 -1.00
N PHE A 101 1.72 0.58 -0.23
CA PHE A 101 0.85 -0.49 -0.70
C PHE A 101 -0.46 -0.49 0.08
N SER A 102 -1.58 -0.42 -0.63
CA SER A 102 -2.91 -0.60 -0.06
C SER A 102 -3.35 -2.05 -0.27
N GLY A 103 -3.85 -2.68 0.78
CA GLY A 103 -4.18 -4.10 0.76
C GLY A 103 -2.94 -4.99 0.92
N VAL A 104 -3.03 -6.24 0.49
CA VAL A 104 -1.89 -7.16 0.55
C VAL A 104 -0.85 -6.76 -0.50
N PRO A 105 0.39 -6.41 -0.09
CA PRO A 105 1.39 -5.99 -1.05
C PRO A 105 1.83 -7.16 -1.95
N PRO A 106 1.92 -6.96 -3.28
CA PRO A 106 2.45 -7.97 -4.18
C PRO A 106 3.92 -8.23 -3.89
N ALA A 107 4.35 -9.50 -3.96
CA ALA A 107 5.70 -9.90 -3.55
C ALA A 107 6.82 -9.19 -4.33
N ARG A 108 6.73 -9.14 -5.66
CA ARG A 108 7.78 -8.52 -6.49
C ARG A 108 7.93 -7.01 -6.27
N PRO A 109 6.85 -6.21 -6.36
CA PRO A 109 6.95 -4.78 -6.06
C PRO A 109 7.43 -4.50 -4.65
N LEU A 110 7.00 -5.30 -3.67
CA LEU A 110 7.45 -5.19 -2.29
C LEU A 110 8.96 -5.42 -2.17
N ARG A 111 9.49 -6.48 -2.78
CA ARG A 111 10.94 -6.77 -2.78
C ARG A 111 11.74 -5.67 -3.45
N ARG A 112 11.25 -5.10 -4.54
CA ARG A 112 11.89 -3.95 -5.21
C ARG A 112 11.94 -2.74 -4.31
N ALA A 113 10.84 -2.43 -3.63
CA ALA A 113 10.78 -1.30 -2.69
C ALA A 113 11.76 -1.49 -1.53
N LEU A 114 11.82 -2.69 -0.96
CA LEU A 114 12.76 -3.02 0.11
C LEU A 114 14.21 -2.86 -0.33
N SER A 115 14.54 -3.35 -1.51
CA SER A 115 15.87 -3.21 -2.09
C SER A 115 16.23 -1.74 -2.32
N SER A 116 15.31 -0.95 -2.87
CA SER A 116 15.51 0.49 -3.10
C SER A 116 15.68 1.27 -1.80
N ALA A 117 15.02 0.84 -0.74
CA ALA A 117 15.13 1.46 0.59
C ALA A 117 16.39 1.02 1.35
N GLY A 118 17.12 0.02 0.87
CA GLY A 118 18.28 -0.55 1.57
C GLY A 118 17.90 -1.41 2.77
N ILE A 119 16.70 -1.99 2.77
CA ILE A 119 16.21 -2.87 3.84
C ILE A 119 16.60 -4.31 3.53
N PRO A 120 17.40 -4.96 4.41
CA PRO A 120 17.76 -6.35 4.19
C PRO A 120 16.56 -7.27 4.38
N THR A 121 16.45 -8.27 3.52
CA THR A 121 15.47 -9.35 3.63
C THR A 121 16.15 -10.67 3.90
N GLN A 122 15.51 -11.52 4.68
CA GLN A 122 16.02 -12.85 4.98
C GLN A 122 15.67 -13.86 3.88
#